data_c63cd6f30f5a72cc44760badde283633
#
_entry.id   c63cd6f30f5a72cc44760badde283633
#
_cell.length_a   1.000
_cell.length_b   1.000
_cell.length_c   1.000
_cell.angle_alpha   90.00
_cell.angle_beta   90.00
_cell.angle_gamma   90.00
#
_symmetry.space_group_name_H-M   'P 1'
#
loop_
_entity.id
_entity.type
_entity.pdbx_description
1 polymer ?
#
loop_
_entity_poly.entity_id
_entity_poly.type
_entity_poly.pdbx_seq_one_letter_code
_entity_poly.pdbx_strand_id
1 'polypeptide(L)'
;MKFFLILCLAMITGSAATVRHALLSAVLTNHVHDGRVNYTTLKADPRLDEYLAQLSRTDPATLANDQERLAFWLNAYNAYTLKLIVDRAPAKSIVDLGTGGIVLGSLLKTTAWDIRFAKVGGKDYTLNEIEHAIIREKFKDSRAHFALNCASGSCPILRPEAYEAATLEDQLDDQGRQFVQDAEKNQFDLTTKRARLSSIFKWYQGDFGASDQAALLAAARYAPDNIRQAIESDPGAWKVDYLAYDWSLNDTAAK
;
A
#
# COMPACT_ATOMS: atom_id res chain seq x y z
N MET A 1 13.61 -41.90 -53.36
CA MET A 1 12.62 -41.67 -52.28
C MET A 1 13.22 -40.65 -51.28
N LYS A 2 12.77 -39.42 -51.32
CA LYS A 2 13.24 -38.38 -50.38
C LYS A 2 12.22 -38.29 -49.26
N PHE A 3 12.61 -38.67 -48.04
CA PHE A 3 11.79 -38.48 -46.84
C PHE A 3 11.89 -37.03 -46.38
N PHE A 4 10.78 -36.29 -46.43
CA PHE A 4 10.63 -34.99 -45.79
C PHE A 4 10.30 -35.22 -44.33
N LEU A 5 11.22 -34.87 -43.44
CA LEU A 5 10.98 -34.84 -41.99
C LEU A 5 10.25 -33.52 -41.65
N ILE A 6 8.94 -33.59 -41.35
CA ILE A 6 8.18 -32.45 -40.88
C ILE A 6 8.48 -32.30 -39.39
N LEU A 7 9.24 -31.26 -39.05
CA LEU A 7 9.51 -30.88 -37.68
C LEU A 7 8.29 -30.11 -37.15
N CYS A 8 7.39 -30.76 -36.39
CA CYS A 8 6.34 -30.08 -35.67
C CYS A 8 6.94 -29.29 -34.51
N LEU A 9 7.07 -27.96 -34.69
CA LEU A 9 7.39 -27.05 -33.62
C LEU A 9 6.15 -26.88 -32.74
N ALA A 10 6.09 -27.57 -31.61
CA ALA A 10 5.06 -27.34 -30.60
C ALA A 10 5.26 -25.97 -30.01
N MET A 11 4.42 -25.00 -30.38
CA MET A 11 4.34 -23.74 -29.67
C MET A 11 3.79 -24.03 -28.26
N ILE A 12 4.66 -23.98 -27.27
CA ILE A 12 4.25 -23.93 -25.88
C ILE A 12 3.66 -22.54 -25.68
N THR A 13 2.35 -22.41 -25.81
CA THR A 13 1.61 -21.21 -25.35
C THR A 13 1.72 -21.22 -23.84
N GLY A 14 2.70 -20.48 -23.31
CA GLY A 14 2.79 -20.22 -21.88
C GLY A 14 1.49 -19.53 -21.46
N SER A 15 0.63 -20.23 -20.72
CA SER A 15 -0.50 -19.62 -20.05
C SER A 15 0.06 -18.50 -19.17
N ALA A 16 -0.38 -17.26 -19.38
CA ALA A 16 -0.06 -16.15 -18.50
C ALA A 16 -0.39 -16.59 -17.07
N ALA A 17 0.59 -16.54 -16.18
CA ALA A 17 0.40 -16.94 -14.79
C ALA A 17 -0.55 -15.97 -14.13
N THR A 18 -1.82 -16.32 -14.03
CA THR A 18 -2.82 -15.51 -13.32
C THR A 18 -2.55 -15.62 -11.82
N VAL A 19 -2.18 -14.53 -11.19
CA VAL A 19 -2.01 -14.49 -9.73
C VAL A 19 -3.40 -14.56 -9.07
N ARG A 20 -3.55 -15.49 -8.15
CA ARG A 20 -4.81 -15.63 -7.40
C ARG A 20 -4.75 -14.80 -6.11
N HIS A 21 -5.24 -13.58 -6.14
CA HIS A 21 -5.32 -12.73 -4.95
C HIS A 21 -6.33 -13.21 -3.91
N ALA A 22 -7.20 -14.17 -4.27
CA ALA A 22 -8.16 -14.79 -3.36
C ALA A 22 -7.52 -15.40 -2.09
N LEU A 23 -6.27 -15.92 -2.17
CA LEU A 23 -5.55 -16.37 -0.98
C LEU A 23 -5.29 -15.21 -0.01
N LEU A 24 -4.81 -14.08 -0.52
CA LEU A 24 -4.59 -12.90 0.30
C LEU A 24 -5.91 -12.36 0.84
N SER A 25 -6.97 -12.29 0.03
CA SER A 25 -8.30 -11.88 0.48
C SER A 25 -8.79 -12.74 1.63
N ALA A 26 -8.61 -14.07 1.56
CA ALA A 26 -8.98 -14.97 2.65
C ALA A 26 -8.17 -14.72 3.94
N VAL A 27 -6.88 -14.40 3.82
CA VAL A 27 -6.05 -14.00 4.97
C VAL A 27 -6.56 -12.68 5.57
N LEU A 28 -6.74 -11.66 4.73
CA LEU A 28 -7.16 -10.34 5.17
C LEU A 28 -8.54 -10.37 5.83
N THR A 29 -9.52 -11.06 5.23
CA THR A 29 -10.86 -11.21 5.80
C THR A 29 -10.86 -11.84 7.20
N ASN A 30 -9.95 -12.80 7.44
CA ASN A 30 -9.90 -13.50 8.73
C ASN A 30 -9.15 -12.73 9.82
N HIS A 31 -8.20 -11.87 9.45
CA HIS A 31 -7.27 -11.27 10.40
C HIS A 31 -7.30 -9.75 10.45
N VAL A 32 -8.06 -9.09 9.56
CA VAL A 32 -8.20 -7.63 9.54
C VAL A 32 -9.62 -7.24 9.96
N HIS A 33 -9.72 -6.46 11.03
CA HIS A 33 -10.98 -5.95 11.58
C HIS A 33 -10.83 -4.45 11.84
N ASP A 34 -11.71 -3.65 11.27
CA ASP A 34 -11.69 -2.19 11.38
C ASP A 34 -10.30 -1.58 11.05
N GLY A 35 -9.64 -2.15 10.03
CA GLY A 35 -8.31 -1.73 9.59
C GLY A 35 -7.14 -2.15 10.48
N ARG A 36 -7.43 -2.83 11.60
CA ARG A 36 -6.43 -3.40 12.51
C ARG A 36 -6.19 -4.87 12.24
N VAL A 37 -4.99 -5.35 12.53
CA VAL A 37 -4.53 -6.71 12.24
C VAL A 37 -4.39 -7.52 13.52
N ASN A 38 -4.96 -8.71 13.53
CA ASN A 38 -4.66 -9.69 14.58
C ASN A 38 -3.38 -10.47 14.20
N TYR A 39 -2.23 -9.91 14.53
CA TYR A 39 -0.93 -10.52 14.22
C TYR A 39 -0.71 -11.85 14.95
N THR A 40 -1.33 -12.05 16.11
CA THR A 40 -1.22 -13.30 16.88
C THR A 40 -1.83 -14.47 16.12
N THR A 41 -3.06 -14.30 15.60
CA THR A 41 -3.71 -15.37 14.82
C THR A 41 -3.16 -15.46 13.40
N LEU A 42 -2.75 -14.34 12.79
CA LEU A 42 -2.13 -14.32 11.48
C LEU A 42 -0.84 -15.16 11.43
N LYS A 43 -0.06 -15.15 12.49
CA LYS A 43 1.19 -15.92 12.60
C LYS A 43 1.00 -17.42 12.37
N ALA A 44 -0.16 -17.96 12.71
CA ALA A 44 -0.48 -19.37 12.55
C ALA A 44 -1.15 -19.71 11.21
N ASP A 45 -1.43 -18.72 10.36
CA ASP A 45 -2.14 -18.93 9.10
C ASP A 45 -1.18 -19.23 7.93
N PRO A 46 -1.13 -20.47 7.43
CA PRO A 46 -0.20 -20.84 6.36
C PRO A 46 -0.50 -20.16 5.01
N ARG A 47 -1.72 -19.64 4.83
CA ARG A 47 -2.15 -19.04 3.55
C ARG A 47 -1.35 -17.80 3.20
N LEU A 48 -0.83 -17.06 4.21
CA LEU A 48 0.07 -15.94 3.94
C LEU A 48 1.35 -16.43 3.26
N ASP A 49 1.99 -17.48 3.79
CA ASP A 49 3.21 -18.04 3.20
C ASP A 49 2.94 -18.68 1.82
N GLU A 50 1.78 -19.31 1.63
CA GLU A 50 1.36 -19.83 0.33
C GLU A 50 1.20 -18.70 -0.71
N TYR A 51 0.61 -17.57 -0.31
CA TYR A 51 0.48 -16.40 -1.18
C TYR A 51 1.85 -15.80 -1.52
N LEU A 52 2.74 -15.64 -0.55
CA LEU A 52 4.10 -15.15 -0.78
C LEU A 52 4.91 -16.10 -1.69
N ALA A 53 4.73 -17.40 -1.54
CA ALA A 53 5.32 -18.38 -2.45
C ALA A 53 4.78 -18.25 -3.89
N GLN A 54 3.52 -17.86 -4.07
CA GLN A 54 2.96 -17.53 -5.39
C GLN A 54 3.62 -16.27 -5.97
N LEU A 55 3.75 -15.17 -5.18
CA LEU A 55 4.43 -13.95 -5.61
C LEU A 55 5.88 -14.23 -6.02
N SER A 56 6.58 -15.08 -5.26
CA SER A 56 7.99 -15.38 -5.52
C SER A 56 8.23 -16.06 -6.88
N ARG A 57 7.23 -16.76 -7.42
CA ARG A 57 7.30 -17.47 -8.72
C ARG A 57 6.70 -16.68 -9.88
N THR A 58 5.94 -15.63 -9.61
CA THR A 58 5.27 -14.85 -10.65
C THR A 58 6.17 -13.73 -11.13
N ASP A 59 6.54 -13.73 -12.41
CA ASP A 59 7.17 -12.58 -13.03
C ASP A 59 6.11 -11.50 -13.32
N PRO A 60 6.17 -10.32 -12.67
CA PRO A 60 5.19 -9.26 -12.90
C PRO A 60 5.13 -8.74 -14.33
N ALA A 61 6.20 -8.93 -15.12
CA ALA A 61 6.23 -8.53 -16.51
C ALA A 61 5.29 -9.37 -17.40
N THR A 62 4.88 -10.56 -16.93
CA THR A 62 3.95 -11.45 -17.67
C THR A 62 2.48 -11.09 -17.41
N LEU A 63 2.17 -10.17 -16.49
CA LEU A 63 0.82 -9.71 -16.22
C LEU A 63 0.30 -8.87 -17.39
N ALA A 64 -0.99 -9.02 -17.72
CA ALA A 64 -1.54 -8.56 -18.99
C ALA A 64 -1.55 -7.03 -19.16
N ASN A 65 -1.82 -6.28 -18.09
CA ASN A 65 -1.98 -4.82 -18.15
C ASN A 65 -1.48 -4.12 -16.88
N ASP A 66 -1.54 -2.79 -16.87
CA ASP A 66 -1.05 -1.99 -15.74
C ASP A 66 -1.93 -2.12 -14.48
N GLN A 67 -3.24 -2.36 -14.63
CA GLN A 67 -4.13 -2.59 -13.49
C GLN A 67 -3.75 -3.89 -12.77
N GLU A 68 -3.50 -4.98 -13.52
CA GLU A 68 -3.02 -6.23 -12.92
C GLU A 68 -1.66 -6.04 -12.24
N ARG A 69 -0.75 -5.31 -12.88
CA ARG A 69 0.58 -5.04 -12.33
C ARG A 69 0.50 -4.18 -11.06
N LEU A 70 -0.33 -3.13 -11.07
CA LEU A 70 -0.50 -2.27 -9.90
C LEU A 70 -1.15 -3.03 -8.74
N ALA A 71 -2.27 -3.73 -8.97
CA ALA A 71 -2.92 -4.55 -7.96
C ALA A 71 -1.95 -5.59 -7.36
N PHE A 72 -1.17 -6.25 -8.22
CA PHE A 72 -0.14 -7.21 -7.80
C PHE A 72 0.89 -6.57 -6.85
N TRP A 73 1.44 -5.39 -7.19
CA TRP A 73 2.47 -4.75 -6.38
C TRP A 73 1.93 -4.15 -5.07
N LEU A 74 0.70 -3.62 -5.07
CA LEU A 74 0.02 -3.17 -3.86
C LEU A 74 -0.18 -4.35 -2.89
N ASN A 75 -0.66 -5.47 -3.40
CA ASN A 75 -0.84 -6.70 -2.62
C ASN A 75 0.50 -7.27 -2.14
N ALA A 76 1.54 -7.24 -2.97
CA ALA A 76 2.87 -7.70 -2.59
C ALA A 76 3.43 -6.87 -1.43
N TYR A 77 3.37 -5.54 -1.51
CA TYR A 77 3.82 -4.66 -0.43
C TYR A 77 3.09 -4.97 0.88
N ASN A 78 1.75 -5.01 0.84
CA ASN A 78 0.94 -5.24 2.03
C ASN A 78 1.19 -6.64 2.63
N ALA A 79 1.24 -7.68 1.80
CA ALA A 79 1.50 -9.05 2.26
C ALA A 79 2.91 -9.19 2.88
N TYR A 80 3.93 -8.59 2.26
CA TYR A 80 5.29 -8.60 2.83
C TYR A 80 5.40 -7.73 4.08
N THR A 81 4.67 -6.62 4.19
CA THR A 81 4.58 -5.85 5.44
C THR A 81 3.99 -6.71 6.56
N LEU A 82 2.88 -7.41 6.32
CA LEU A 82 2.30 -8.35 7.29
C LEU A 82 3.32 -9.43 7.70
N LYS A 83 4.00 -10.04 6.73
CA LYS A 83 5.03 -11.07 6.96
C LYS A 83 6.18 -10.53 7.82
N LEU A 84 6.65 -9.32 7.54
CA LEU A 84 7.72 -8.70 8.30
C LEU A 84 7.34 -8.55 9.79
N ILE A 85 6.12 -8.08 10.07
CA ILE A 85 5.63 -7.93 11.44
C ILE A 85 5.49 -9.30 12.12
N VAL A 86 4.91 -10.29 11.44
CA VAL A 86 4.72 -11.65 11.97
C VAL A 86 6.05 -12.31 12.30
N ASP A 87 7.04 -12.20 11.42
CA ASP A 87 8.34 -12.87 11.58
C ASP A 87 9.24 -12.19 12.61
N ARG A 88 9.19 -10.87 12.67
CA ARG A 88 10.10 -10.07 13.50
C ARG A 88 9.50 -9.70 14.85
N ALA A 89 8.17 -9.73 14.97
CA ALA A 89 7.42 -9.45 16.20
C ALA A 89 7.93 -8.20 16.95
N PRO A 90 7.94 -7.01 16.33
CA PRO A 90 8.41 -5.79 16.98
C PRO A 90 7.56 -5.48 18.20
N ALA A 91 8.17 -4.90 19.25
CA ALA A 91 7.49 -4.74 20.53
C ALA A 91 6.35 -3.71 20.48
N LYS A 92 6.50 -2.61 19.72
CA LYS A 92 5.55 -1.50 19.71
C LYS A 92 5.31 -0.90 18.32
N SER A 93 6.28 -0.99 17.43
CA SER A 93 6.27 -0.29 16.15
C SER A 93 7.11 -1.03 15.11
N ILE A 94 6.75 -0.94 13.84
CA ILE A 94 7.61 -1.37 12.73
C ILE A 94 8.97 -0.65 12.75
N VAL A 95 9.03 0.57 13.30
CA VAL A 95 10.26 1.36 13.43
C VAL A 95 11.29 0.65 14.32
N ASP A 96 10.84 -0.18 15.27
CA ASP A 96 11.73 -0.95 16.16
C ASP A 96 12.59 -1.98 15.42
N LEU A 97 12.23 -2.31 14.18
CA LEU A 97 12.98 -3.25 13.33
C LEU A 97 14.18 -2.60 12.61
N GLY A 98 14.25 -1.27 12.63
CA GLY A 98 15.35 -0.50 12.07
C GLY A 98 16.34 -0.01 13.13
N THR A 99 17.40 0.67 12.69
CA THR A 99 18.35 1.38 13.55
C THR A 99 18.35 2.87 13.23
N GLY A 100 18.60 3.71 14.25
CA GLY A 100 18.68 5.17 14.08
C GLY A 100 17.31 5.88 14.00
N GLY A 101 16.20 5.19 14.24
CA GLY A 101 14.85 5.73 14.11
C GLY A 101 14.50 6.10 12.66
N ILE A 102 13.42 6.88 12.45
CA ILE A 102 12.94 7.20 11.10
C ILE A 102 13.92 8.09 10.33
N VAL A 103 14.38 9.17 10.93
CA VAL A 103 15.18 10.19 10.21
C VAL A 103 16.57 9.69 9.87
N LEU A 104 17.36 9.29 10.88
CA LEU A 104 18.71 8.82 10.67
C LEU A 104 18.72 7.47 9.94
N GLY A 105 17.79 6.57 10.28
CA GLY A 105 17.64 5.29 9.63
C GLY A 105 17.33 5.42 8.14
N SER A 106 16.47 6.37 7.73
CA SER A 106 16.19 6.62 6.31
C SER A 106 17.42 7.14 5.57
N LEU A 107 18.19 8.04 6.19
CA LEU A 107 19.44 8.55 5.61
C LEU A 107 20.47 7.43 5.42
N LEU A 108 20.60 6.54 6.40
CA LEU A 108 21.56 5.44 6.39
C LEU A 108 21.04 4.16 5.72
N LYS A 109 19.77 4.14 5.26
CA LYS A 109 19.08 2.97 4.71
C LYS A 109 19.08 1.78 5.68
N THR A 110 18.74 2.03 6.94
CA THR A 110 18.71 1.05 8.01
C THR A 110 17.34 0.96 8.69
N THR A 111 16.29 1.41 8.00
CA THR A 111 14.91 1.29 8.46
C THR A 111 14.37 -0.13 8.22
N ALA A 112 13.21 -0.43 8.80
CA ALA A 112 12.49 -1.67 8.52
C ALA A 112 12.20 -1.87 7.02
N TRP A 113 11.94 -0.78 6.31
CA TRP A 113 11.64 -0.79 4.86
C TRP A 113 12.86 -1.05 3.98
N ASP A 114 14.07 -0.96 4.53
CA ASP A 114 15.33 -1.24 3.82
C ASP A 114 15.79 -2.70 3.98
N ILE A 115 15.08 -3.51 4.78
CA ILE A 115 15.37 -4.93 4.93
C ILE A 115 15.05 -5.65 3.61
N ARG A 116 16.04 -6.36 3.04
CA ARG A 116 15.89 -7.09 1.79
C ARG A 116 15.40 -8.52 2.07
N PHE A 117 14.10 -8.77 1.85
CA PHE A 117 13.47 -10.06 2.17
C PHE A 117 12.28 -10.42 1.29
N ALA A 118 11.67 -9.43 0.61
CA ALA A 118 10.48 -9.64 -0.22
C ALA A 118 10.87 -10.28 -1.55
N LYS A 119 10.46 -11.52 -1.78
CA LYS A 119 10.81 -12.26 -2.99
C LYS A 119 9.67 -12.22 -4.01
N VAL A 120 9.91 -11.63 -5.19
CA VAL A 120 8.95 -11.50 -6.28
C VAL A 120 9.61 -11.87 -7.60
N GLY A 121 9.03 -12.79 -8.35
CA GLY A 121 9.56 -13.22 -9.65
C GLY A 121 11.01 -13.71 -9.59
N GLY A 122 11.39 -14.39 -8.51
CA GLY A 122 12.75 -14.88 -8.28
C GLY A 122 13.77 -13.84 -7.85
N LYS A 123 13.37 -12.56 -7.64
CA LYS A 123 14.25 -11.47 -7.20
C LYS A 123 13.88 -11.03 -5.79
N ASP A 124 14.88 -10.59 -5.02
CA ASP A 124 14.69 -10.07 -3.68
C ASP A 124 14.56 -8.53 -3.71
N TYR A 125 13.58 -8.01 -2.98
CA TYR A 125 13.27 -6.60 -2.87
C TYR A 125 13.24 -6.16 -1.41
N THR A 126 13.38 -4.85 -1.21
CA THR A 126 12.98 -4.16 0.03
C THR A 126 11.58 -3.59 -0.14
N LEU A 127 10.88 -3.26 0.96
CA LEU A 127 9.60 -2.55 0.88
C LEU A 127 9.77 -1.17 0.23
N ASN A 128 10.88 -0.47 0.53
CA ASN A 128 11.23 0.80 -0.11
C ASN A 128 11.36 0.68 -1.64
N GLU A 129 12.00 -0.38 -2.14
CA GLU A 129 12.11 -0.60 -3.58
C GLU A 129 10.75 -0.84 -4.22
N ILE A 130 9.88 -1.64 -3.58
CA ILE A 130 8.52 -1.91 -4.08
C ILE A 130 7.72 -0.61 -4.12
N GLU A 131 7.73 0.18 -3.05
CA GLU A 131 6.97 1.42 -2.97
C GLU A 131 7.53 2.49 -3.92
N HIS A 132 8.81 2.83 -3.78
CA HIS A 132 9.38 4.00 -4.45
C HIS A 132 9.80 3.72 -5.89
N ALA A 133 10.57 2.64 -6.13
CA ALA A 133 11.11 2.37 -7.46
C ALA A 133 10.11 1.68 -8.40
N ILE A 134 9.06 1.04 -7.85
CA ILE A 134 8.08 0.32 -8.67
C ILE A 134 6.73 1.03 -8.63
N ILE A 135 6.05 1.10 -7.48
CA ILE A 135 4.68 1.61 -7.43
C ILE A 135 4.65 3.09 -7.80
N ARG A 136 5.39 3.94 -7.09
CA ARG A 136 5.37 5.39 -7.32
C ARG A 136 5.94 5.79 -8.68
N GLU A 137 7.11 5.24 -9.04
CA GLU A 137 7.81 5.67 -10.26
C GLU A 137 7.13 5.19 -11.54
N LYS A 138 6.60 3.95 -11.55
CA LYS A 138 6.05 3.36 -12.77
C LYS A 138 4.59 3.68 -13.00
N PHE A 139 3.77 3.72 -11.94
CA PHE A 139 2.34 3.93 -12.08
C PHE A 139 1.92 5.38 -11.87
N LYS A 140 2.64 6.15 -11.06
CA LYS A 140 2.40 7.59 -10.81
C LYS A 140 0.97 7.89 -10.34
N ASP A 141 0.35 6.94 -9.65
CA ASP A 141 -0.97 7.09 -9.06
C ASP A 141 -0.82 7.42 -7.57
N SER A 142 -1.14 8.67 -7.21
CA SER A 142 -1.04 9.13 -5.81
C SER A 142 -1.98 8.38 -4.85
N ARG A 143 -3.03 7.71 -5.36
CA ARG A 143 -3.94 6.89 -4.56
C ARG A 143 -3.25 5.66 -3.95
N ALA A 144 -2.11 5.25 -4.52
CA ALA A 144 -1.30 4.18 -3.93
C ALA A 144 -0.92 4.49 -2.48
N HIS A 145 -0.72 5.77 -2.11
CA HIS A 145 -0.44 6.16 -0.73
C HIS A 145 -1.58 5.89 0.24
N PHE A 146 -2.80 5.71 -0.23
CA PHE A 146 -3.96 5.31 0.57
C PHE A 146 -4.13 3.78 0.61
N ALA A 147 -3.45 3.06 -0.29
CA ALA A 147 -3.54 1.61 -0.44
C ALA A 147 -2.43 0.84 0.28
N LEU A 148 -1.29 1.49 0.52
CA LEU A 148 -0.13 0.89 1.18
C LEU A 148 -0.24 1.04 2.70
N ASN A 149 -0.19 -0.09 3.42
CA ASN A 149 -0.24 -0.11 4.87
C ASN A 149 1.13 -0.46 5.45
N CYS A 150 1.70 0.47 6.22
CA CYS A 150 3.01 0.32 6.86
C CYS A 150 2.92 -0.23 8.29
N ALA A 151 1.84 -0.92 8.64
CA ALA A 151 1.60 -1.53 9.95
C ALA A 151 1.54 -0.53 11.13
N SER A 152 1.25 0.76 10.89
CA SER A 152 1.14 1.76 11.96
C SER A 152 -0.29 2.29 12.13
N GLY A 153 -0.59 2.86 13.31
CA GLY A 153 -1.90 3.39 13.66
C GLY A 153 -2.36 4.54 12.75
N SER A 154 -1.43 5.39 12.31
CA SER A 154 -1.75 6.49 11.38
C SER A 154 -1.70 6.12 9.90
N CYS A 155 -1.36 4.87 9.54
CA CYS A 155 -1.49 4.39 8.16
C CYS A 155 -2.95 4.45 7.68
N PRO A 156 -3.18 4.55 6.36
CA PRO A 156 -4.44 4.15 5.78
C PRO A 156 -4.81 2.74 6.27
N ILE A 157 -6.08 2.50 6.52
CA ILE A 157 -6.52 1.19 7.01
C ILE A 157 -6.16 0.10 6.01
N LEU A 158 -5.77 -1.06 6.51
CA LEU A 158 -5.61 -2.24 5.66
C LEU A 158 -7.00 -2.76 5.29
N ARG A 159 -7.27 -2.94 3.99
CA ARG A 159 -8.54 -3.51 3.51
C ARG A 159 -8.66 -4.98 3.94
N PRO A 160 -9.88 -5.45 4.26
CA PRO A 160 -10.13 -6.86 4.55
C PRO A 160 -10.15 -7.75 3.29
N GLU A 161 -9.71 -7.21 2.15
CA GLU A 161 -9.63 -7.88 0.85
C GLU A 161 -8.41 -7.42 0.06
N ALA A 162 -7.93 -8.25 -0.86
CA ALA A 162 -6.86 -7.89 -1.77
C ALA A 162 -7.35 -6.92 -2.86
N TYR A 163 -6.43 -6.16 -3.44
CA TYR A 163 -6.68 -5.39 -4.64
C TYR A 163 -6.80 -6.31 -5.85
N GLU A 164 -7.82 -6.08 -6.67
CA GLU A 164 -8.11 -6.88 -7.87
C GLU A 164 -8.17 -5.96 -9.08
N ALA A 165 -7.55 -6.35 -10.19
CA ALA A 165 -7.48 -5.52 -11.39
C ALA A 165 -8.85 -5.03 -11.88
N ALA A 166 -9.87 -5.90 -11.82
CA ALA A 166 -11.21 -5.61 -12.29
C ALA A 166 -11.95 -4.52 -11.47
N THR A 167 -11.57 -4.32 -10.22
CA THR A 167 -12.20 -3.38 -9.27
C THR A 167 -11.21 -2.38 -8.70
N LEU A 168 -9.99 -2.31 -9.26
CA LEU A 168 -8.88 -1.53 -8.69
C LEU A 168 -9.23 -0.05 -8.54
N GLU A 169 -9.85 0.55 -9.55
CA GLU A 169 -10.23 1.97 -9.53
C GLU A 169 -11.21 2.26 -8.39
N ASP A 170 -12.25 1.44 -8.26
CA ASP A 170 -13.24 1.58 -7.20
C ASP A 170 -12.62 1.34 -5.81
N GLN A 171 -11.71 0.35 -5.69
CA GLN A 171 -11.01 0.06 -4.45
C GLN A 171 -10.07 1.19 -4.02
N LEU A 172 -9.34 1.81 -4.97
CA LEU A 172 -8.46 2.94 -4.69
C LEU A 172 -9.23 4.20 -4.29
N ASP A 173 -10.34 4.48 -4.98
CA ASP A 173 -11.19 5.63 -4.66
C ASP A 173 -11.93 5.44 -3.33
N ASP A 174 -12.37 4.22 -3.03
CA ASP A 174 -12.95 3.89 -1.73
C ASP A 174 -11.92 4.05 -0.60
N GLN A 175 -10.71 3.58 -0.82
CA GLN A 175 -9.61 3.72 0.13
C GLN A 175 -9.25 5.19 0.39
N GLY A 176 -9.27 6.02 -0.66
CA GLY A 176 -9.12 7.48 -0.56
C GLY A 176 -10.20 8.10 0.32
N ARG A 177 -11.48 7.72 0.11
CA ARG A 177 -12.60 8.19 0.94
C ARG A 177 -12.44 7.77 2.40
N GLN A 178 -12.17 6.50 2.66
CA GLN A 178 -11.99 6.00 4.01
C GLN A 178 -10.84 6.72 4.73
N PHE A 179 -9.72 6.93 4.05
CA PHE A 179 -8.56 7.60 4.63
C PHE A 179 -8.81 9.09 4.91
N VAL A 180 -9.39 9.81 3.95
CA VAL A 180 -9.57 11.27 4.09
C VAL A 180 -10.67 11.61 5.07
N GLN A 181 -11.73 10.80 5.15
CA GLN A 181 -12.86 11.04 6.05
C GLN A 181 -12.62 10.53 7.48
N ASP A 182 -11.51 9.84 7.73
CA ASP A 182 -11.11 9.45 9.08
C ASP A 182 -10.62 10.68 9.87
N ALA A 183 -11.40 11.08 10.87
CA ALA A 183 -11.13 12.27 11.68
C ALA A 183 -9.87 12.15 12.57
N GLU A 184 -9.36 10.93 12.80
CA GLU A 184 -8.08 10.73 13.48
C GLU A 184 -6.90 11.03 12.55
N LYS A 185 -7.11 10.95 11.24
CA LYS A 185 -6.07 11.12 10.22
C LYS A 185 -6.15 12.44 9.47
N ASN A 186 -7.37 13.00 9.31
CA ASN A 186 -7.56 14.26 8.61
C ASN A 186 -8.72 15.06 9.26
N GLN A 187 -8.53 16.34 9.42
CA GLN A 187 -9.50 17.23 10.08
C GLN A 187 -9.70 18.49 9.27
N PHE A 188 -10.95 18.90 9.09
CA PHE A 188 -11.33 20.08 8.32
C PHE A 188 -12.26 20.97 9.15
N ASP A 189 -11.86 22.21 9.39
CA ASP A 189 -12.67 23.22 10.07
C ASP A 189 -13.14 24.27 9.07
N LEU A 190 -14.42 24.22 8.73
CA LEU A 190 -15.07 25.16 7.80
C LEU A 190 -15.12 26.59 8.33
N THR A 191 -15.21 26.76 9.65
CA THR A 191 -15.34 28.07 10.29
C THR A 191 -14.04 28.85 10.24
N THR A 192 -12.94 28.17 10.57
CA THR A 192 -11.61 28.77 10.59
C THR A 192 -10.84 28.56 9.29
N LYS A 193 -11.41 27.85 8.32
CA LYS A 193 -10.78 27.42 7.07
C LYS A 193 -9.41 26.79 7.33
N ARG A 194 -9.36 25.81 8.24
CA ARG A 194 -8.15 25.11 8.61
C ARG A 194 -8.29 23.62 8.30
N ALA A 195 -7.30 23.07 7.61
CA ALA A 195 -7.15 21.65 7.38
C ALA A 195 -5.92 21.14 8.15
N ARG A 196 -6.09 20.06 8.90
CA ARG A 196 -5.00 19.32 9.52
C ARG A 196 -4.93 17.95 8.86
N LEU A 197 -4.02 17.81 7.91
CA LEU A 197 -3.90 16.62 7.10
C LEU A 197 -2.94 15.59 7.72
N SER A 198 -3.06 14.34 7.34
CA SER A 198 -2.09 13.31 7.66
C SER A 198 -0.69 13.68 7.16
N SER A 199 0.33 13.33 7.93
CA SER A 199 1.72 13.50 7.52
C SER A 199 2.08 12.80 6.20
N ILE A 200 1.30 11.84 5.74
CA ILE A 200 1.44 11.21 4.42
C ILE A 200 1.38 12.25 3.31
N PHE A 201 0.45 13.20 3.37
CA PHE A 201 0.36 14.28 2.38
C PHE A 201 1.61 15.17 2.37
N LYS A 202 2.29 15.34 3.50
CA LYS A 202 3.54 16.09 3.61
C LYS A 202 4.73 15.31 3.05
N TRP A 203 4.85 14.04 3.43
CA TRP A 203 6.00 13.22 3.02
C TRP A 203 6.01 12.94 1.53
N TYR A 204 4.83 12.79 0.95
CA TYR A 204 4.64 12.50 -0.47
C TYR A 204 4.07 13.68 -1.26
N GLN A 205 4.33 14.91 -0.77
CA GLN A 205 3.76 16.14 -1.34
C GLN A 205 4.00 16.25 -2.86
N GLY A 206 5.16 15.76 -3.34
CA GLY A 206 5.47 15.74 -4.76
C GLY A 206 4.48 14.94 -5.62
N ASP A 207 3.91 13.87 -5.06
CA ASP A 207 2.94 13.00 -5.76
C ASP A 207 1.52 13.61 -5.70
N PHE A 208 1.27 14.55 -4.79
CA PHE A 208 0.00 15.27 -4.64
C PHE A 208 0.01 16.68 -5.25
N GLY A 209 1.04 17.07 -6.01
CA GLY A 209 1.13 18.35 -6.73
C GLY A 209 2.10 19.38 -6.16
N ALA A 210 2.99 18.96 -5.26
CA ALA A 210 4.17 19.69 -4.78
C ALA A 210 3.90 21.01 -3.99
N SER A 211 2.70 21.18 -3.42
CA SER A 211 2.38 22.28 -2.51
C SER A 211 1.32 21.89 -1.48
N ASP A 212 1.21 22.64 -0.39
CA ASP A 212 0.17 22.42 0.63
C ASP A 212 -1.23 22.57 0.06
N GLN A 213 -1.46 23.54 -0.84
CA GLN A 213 -2.75 23.72 -1.51
C GLN A 213 -3.05 22.57 -2.47
N ALA A 214 -2.05 22.04 -3.16
CA ALA A 214 -2.26 20.89 -4.04
C ALA A 214 -2.57 19.62 -3.21
N ALA A 215 -1.89 19.40 -2.09
CA ALA A 215 -2.20 18.33 -1.15
C ALA A 215 -3.62 18.47 -0.57
N LEU A 216 -4.04 19.70 -0.23
CA LEU A 216 -5.39 20.01 0.23
C LEU A 216 -6.45 19.68 -0.84
N LEU A 217 -6.23 20.07 -2.10
CA LEU A 217 -7.13 19.76 -3.21
C LEU A 217 -7.18 18.26 -3.50
N ALA A 218 -6.06 17.56 -3.39
CA ALA A 218 -6.02 16.10 -3.52
C ALA A 218 -6.84 15.41 -2.41
N ALA A 219 -6.75 15.89 -1.17
CA ALA A 219 -7.58 15.41 -0.07
C ALA A 219 -9.07 15.79 -0.28
N ALA A 220 -9.36 16.98 -0.77
CA ALA A 220 -10.73 17.46 -0.99
C ALA A 220 -11.54 16.57 -1.92
N ARG A 221 -10.90 15.89 -2.90
CA ARG A 221 -11.58 14.92 -3.80
C ARG A 221 -12.34 13.83 -3.05
N TYR A 222 -11.88 13.47 -1.85
CA TYR A 222 -12.41 12.37 -1.04
C TYR A 222 -13.12 12.87 0.23
N ALA A 223 -13.09 14.17 0.49
CA ALA A 223 -13.78 14.78 1.62
C ALA A 223 -15.32 14.81 1.41
N PRO A 224 -16.12 14.96 2.49
CA PRO A 224 -17.55 15.24 2.36
C PRO A 224 -17.83 16.44 1.45
N ASP A 225 -18.96 16.41 0.75
CA ASP A 225 -19.29 17.40 -0.31
C ASP A 225 -19.22 18.86 0.15
N ASN A 226 -19.69 19.18 1.36
CA ASN A 226 -19.64 20.51 1.91
C ASN A 226 -18.21 21.01 2.15
N ILE A 227 -17.32 20.11 2.57
CA ILE A 227 -15.88 20.40 2.79
C ILE A 227 -15.21 20.56 1.42
N ARG A 228 -15.46 19.64 0.51
CA ARG A 228 -14.90 19.68 -0.84
C ARG A 228 -15.25 21.00 -1.54
N GLN A 229 -16.54 21.37 -1.59
CA GLN A 229 -17.00 22.60 -2.23
C GLN A 229 -16.36 23.84 -1.59
N ALA A 230 -16.26 23.87 -0.25
CA ALA A 230 -15.64 25.00 0.44
C ALA A 230 -14.15 25.14 0.12
N ILE A 231 -13.42 24.02 -0.03
CA ILE A 231 -12.00 24.04 -0.40
C ILE A 231 -11.83 24.44 -1.86
N GLU A 232 -12.60 23.82 -2.78
CA GLU A 232 -12.50 24.08 -4.22
C GLU A 232 -12.88 25.52 -4.59
N SER A 233 -13.81 26.14 -3.86
CA SER A 233 -14.23 27.53 -4.12
C SER A 233 -13.13 28.55 -3.82
N ASP A 234 -12.29 28.32 -2.82
CA ASP A 234 -11.21 29.22 -2.43
C ASP A 234 -10.10 28.44 -1.67
N PRO A 235 -9.26 27.67 -2.38
CA PRO A 235 -8.21 26.88 -1.74
C PRO A 235 -7.17 27.74 -1.02
N GLY A 236 -6.92 28.96 -1.52
CA GLY A 236 -5.95 29.89 -0.95
C GLY A 236 -6.31 30.45 0.42
N ALA A 237 -7.61 30.43 0.76
CA ALA A 237 -8.07 30.86 2.07
C ALA A 237 -7.82 29.83 3.19
N TRP A 238 -7.49 28.60 2.82
CA TRP A 238 -7.27 27.52 3.79
C TRP A 238 -5.85 27.49 4.29
N LYS A 239 -5.71 27.36 5.61
CA LYS A 239 -4.43 27.07 6.25
C LYS A 239 -4.28 25.56 6.41
N VAL A 240 -3.18 25.02 5.89
CA VAL A 240 -2.85 23.58 5.99
C VAL A 240 -1.80 23.37 7.07
N ASP A 241 -2.10 22.47 7.99
CA ASP A 241 -1.18 21.94 9.00
C ASP A 241 -1.16 20.40 8.86
N TYR A 242 -0.19 19.74 9.50
CA TYR A 242 -0.05 18.28 9.45
C TYR A 242 -0.14 17.68 10.85
N LEU A 243 -0.89 16.59 10.98
CA LEU A 243 -1.02 15.84 12.22
C LEU A 243 0.26 15.07 12.53
N ALA A 244 0.54 14.91 13.82
CA ALA A 244 1.58 13.98 14.27
C ALA A 244 1.24 12.56 13.83
N TYR A 245 2.25 11.77 13.47
CA TYR A 245 2.07 10.41 12.99
C TYR A 245 2.25 9.41 14.13
N ASP A 246 1.24 8.58 14.35
CA ASP A 246 1.29 7.48 15.32
C ASP A 246 1.91 6.24 14.67
N TRP A 247 3.12 5.92 15.11
CA TRP A 247 3.90 4.77 14.67
C TRP A 247 3.60 3.49 15.45
N SER A 248 2.70 3.50 16.43
CA SER A 248 2.29 2.28 17.13
C SER A 248 1.70 1.27 16.14
N LEU A 249 1.90 -0.03 16.41
CA LEU A 249 1.36 -1.07 15.54
C LEU A 249 -0.16 -0.96 15.44
N ASN A 250 -0.68 -1.18 14.23
CA ASN A 250 -2.10 -1.35 13.97
C ASN A 250 -2.62 -2.73 14.45
N ASP A 251 -2.12 -3.22 15.58
CA ASP A 251 -2.49 -4.51 16.16
C ASP A 251 -3.83 -4.40 16.90
N THR A 252 -4.69 -5.42 16.75
CA THR A 252 -5.93 -5.54 17.53
C THR A 252 -5.68 -5.66 19.03
N ALA A 253 -4.52 -6.14 19.45
CA ALA A 253 -4.11 -6.25 20.85
C ALA A 253 -3.61 -4.91 21.46
N ALA A 254 -3.27 -3.93 20.63
CA ALA A 254 -2.84 -2.60 21.06
C ALA A 254 -4.07 -1.72 21.33
N LYS A 255 -4.62 -1.80 22.55
CA LYS A 255 -5.63 -0.87 23.10
C LYS A 255 -5.06 -0.13 24.27
#